data_6089f7cad6ada1259e4e4ed2440237ae
#
_entry.id   6089f7cad6ada1259e4e4ed2440237ae
#
_cell.length_a   1.000
_cell.length_b   1.000
_cell.length_c   1.000
_cell.angle_alpha   90.00
_cell.angle_beta   90.00
_cell.angle_gamma   90.00
#
_symmetry.space_group_name_H-M   'P 1'
#
loop_
_entity.id
_entity.type
_entity.pdbx_description
1 polymer ?
#
loop_
_entity_poly.entity_id
_entity_poly.type
_entity_poly.pdbx_seq_one_letter_code
_entity_poly.pdbx_strand_id
1 'polypeptide(L)'
;MKHTLIAAFAGLALLAAAGSAGAAEARNEAAIRALGDNFAKAFLQKNPDLRASLFAEDGTFVTPQGDFMQGHVAMVKDFGAEAQAVNDSTQAAFSNYRIRFVKRDVAVVDALLTLHNVTGPDGTIIPVIPVNFFYVAVHHGNQWLIEDGRAHFAPAPANSMTSHNMTSHSMTSHN
;
A
#
# COMPACT_ATOMS: atom_id res chain seq x y z
N MET A 1 -59.55 21.56 23.22
CA MET A 1 -58.98 20.32 22.70
C MET A 1 -58.18 20.59 21.44
N LYS A 2 -56.91 20.98 21.57
CA LYS A 2 -55.98 21.18 20.44
C LYS A 2 -54.55 21.21 21.00
N HIS A 3 -53.95 20.08 21.33
CA HIS A 3 -52.53 19.93 21.54
C HIS A 3 -52.22 18.42 21.46
N THR A 4 -51.76 17.94 20.34
CA THR A 4 -50.90 16.73 20.24
C THR A 4 -50.71 16.39 18.76
N LEU A 5 -49.67 16.95 18.10
CA LEU A 5 -49.14 16.45 16.82
C LEU A 5 -47.87 17.22 16.38
N ILE A 6 -46.81 17.29 17.20
CA ILE A 6 -45.51 17.85 16.78
C ILE A 6 -44.32 17.01 17.29
N ALA A 7 -44.47 15.77 17.68
CA ALA A 7 -43.32 14.99 18.18
C ALA A 7 -42.78 13.88 17.27
N ALA A 8 -43.31 13.68 16.08
CA ALA A 8 -42.98 12.52 15.24
C ALA A 8 -41.97 12.78 14.10
N PHE A 9 -41.58 14.02 13.82
CA PHE A 9 -40.70 14.33 12.65
C PHE A 9 -39.21 14.48 12.97
N ALA A 10 -38.79 14.61 14.20
CA ALA A 10 -37.38 14.82 14.55
C ALA A 10 -36.56 13.51 14.53
N GLY A 11 -37.18 12.35 14.70
CA GLY A 11 -36.47 11.06 14.78
C GLY A 11 -36.01 10.51 13.42
N LEU A 12 -36.72 10.82 12.33
CA LEU A 12 -36.43 10.27 11.01
C LEU A 12 -35.24 10.97 10.32
N ALA A 13 -34.99 12.25 10.63
CA ALA A 13 -33.90 13.02 10.05
C ALA A 13 -32.51 12.62 10.60
N LEU A 14 -32.43 12.17 11.88
CA LEU A 14 -31.16 11.72 12.47
C LEU A 14 -30.68 10.37 11.92
N LEU A 15 -31.59 9.44 11.61
CA LEU A 15 -31.23 8.13 11.03
C LEU A 15 -30.73 8.25 9.59
N ALA A 16 -31.27 9.19 8.79
CA ALA A 16 -30.82 9.45 7.41
C ALA A 16 -29.41 10.07 7.38
N ALA A 17 -29.05 10.92 8.35
CA ALA A 17 -27.72 11.55 8.41
C ALA A 17 -26.62 10.55 8.81
N ALA A 18 -26.89 9.62 9.71
CA ALA A 18 -25.92 8.56 10.09
C ALA A 18 -25.64 7.58 8.94
N GLY A 19 -26.64 7.20 8.17
CA GLY A 19 -26.49 6.35 6.98
C GLY A 19 -25.67 6.98 5.87
N SER A 20 -25.77 8.28 5.66
CA SER A 20 -25.01 9.01 4.64
C SER A 20 -23.53 9.19 5.01
N ALA A 21 -23.21 9.38 6.29
CA ALA A 21 -21.84 9.50 6.78
C ALA A 21 -21.05 8.18 6.61
N GLY A 22 -21.65 7.06 7.02
CA GLY A 22 -21.04 5.74 6.85
C GLY A 22 -20.83 5.34 5.38
N ALA A 23 -21.78 5.69 4.50
CA ALA A 23 -21.62 5.45 3.06
C ALA A 23 -20.53 6.33 2.44
N ALA A 24 -20.33 7.56 2.92
CA ALA A 24 -19.24 8.42 2.47
C ALA A 24 -17.88 7.89 2.92
N GLU A 25 -17.75 7.43 4.16
CA GLU A 25 -16.52 6.85 4.69
C GLU A 25 -16.15 5.57 3.93
N ALA A 26 -17.09 4.67 3.69
CA ALA A 26 -16.86 3.45 2.90
C ALA A 26 -16.39 3.75 1.47
N ARG A 27 -16.93 4.81 0.82
CA ARG A 27 -16.45 5.24 -0.52
C ARG A 27 -15.02 5.77 -0.46
N ASN A 28 -14.69 6.57 0.55
CA ASN A 28 -13.33 7.09 0.74
C ASN A 28 -12.34 5.94 1.01
N GLU A 29 -12.71 4.98 1.84
CA GLU A 29 -11.89 3.81 2.10
C GLU A 29 -11.63 3.00 0.81
N ALA A 30 -12.66 2.78 0.00
CA ALA A 30 -12.50 2.09 -1.29
C ALA A 30 -11.58 2.87 -2.25
N ALA A 31 -11.70 4.20 -2.31
CA ALA A 31 -10.83 5.04 -3.12
C ALA A 31 -9.37 5.02 -2.65
N ILE A 32 -9.14 5.00 -1.33
CA ILE A 32 -7.79 4.90 -0.73
C ILE A 32 -7.17 3.53 -1.01
N ARG A 33 -7.94 2.43 -0.92
CA ARG A 33 -7.45 1.08 -1.33
C ARG A 33 -7.06 1.06 -2.80
N ALA A 34 -7.86 1.71 -3.65
CA ALA A 34 -7.58 1.79 -5.08
C ALA A 34 -6.26 2.51 -5.41
N LEU A 35 -5.74 3.41 -4.55
CA LEU A 35 -4.40 3.99 -4.73
C LEU A 35 -3.32 2.89 -4.69
N GLY A 36 -3.34 2.03 -3.67
CA GLY A 36 -2.39 0.92 -3.58
C GLY A 36 -2.54 -0.06 -4.74
N ASP A 37 -3.78 -0.46 -5.06
CA ASP A 37 -4.04 -1.41 -6.14
C ASP A 37 -3.59 -0.85 -7.49
N ASN A 38 -3.82 0.44 -7.76
CA ASN A 38 -3.36 1.11 -8.97
C ASN A 38 -1.83 1.27 -8.99
N PHE A 39 -1.17 1.47 -7.83
CA PHE A 39 0.28 1.50 -7.72
C PHE A 39 0.90 0.17 -8.15
N ALA A 40 0.38 -0.96 -7.66
CA ALA A 40 0.80 -2.29 -8.07
C ALA A 40 0.53 -2.55 -9.56
N LYS A 41 -0.65 -2.15 -10.05
CA LYS A 41 -1.03 -2.27 -11.46
C LYS A 41 -0.11 -1.46 -12.38
N ALA A 42 0.20 -0.22 -12.03
CA ALA A 42 1.10 0.64 -12.81
C ALA A 42 2.52 0.07 -12.88
N PHE A 43 3.00 -0.56 -11.78
CA PHE A 43 4.27 -1.30 -11.77
C PHE A 43 4.25 -2.44 -12.78
N LEU A 44 3.23 -3.31 -12.75
CA LEU A 44 3.09 -4.43 -13.70
C LEU A 44 2.97 -3.97 -15.15
N GLN A 45 2.37 -2.81 -15.39
CA GLN A 45 2.24 -2.20 -16.72
C GLN A 45 3.53 -1.51 -17.19
N LYS A 46 4.59 -1.49 -16.37
CA LYS A 46 5.83 -0.73 -16.63
C LYS A 46 5.54 0.74 -16.99
N ASN A 47 4.58 1.34 -16.27
CA ASN A 47 4.12 2.70 -16.51
C ASN A 47 4.50 3.62 -15.33
N PRO A 48 5.72 4.19 -15.34
CA PRO A 48 6.20 5.04 -14.24
C PRO A 48 5.41 6.35 -14.11
N ASP A 49 4.89 6.92 -15.21
CA ASP A 49 4.09 8.14 -15.18
C ASP A 49 2.76 7.91 -14.46
N LEU A 50 2.07 6.81 -14.78
CA LEU A 50 0.84 6.43 -14.09
C LEU A 50 1.11 6.17 -12.59
N ARG A 51 2.24 5.54 -12.26
CA ARG A 51 2.60 5.24 -10.88
C ARG A 51 2.90 6.52 -10.09
N ALA A 52 3.62 7.47 -10.69
CA ALA A 52 3.91 8.78 -10.10
C ALA A 52 2.64 9.63 -9.95
N SER A 53 1.70 9.57 -10.90
CA SER A 53 0.45 10.35 -10.85
C SER A 53 -0.50 9.97 -9.71
N LEU A 54 -0.22 8.88 -8.98
CA LEU A 54 -0.95 8.51 -7.77
C LEU A 54 -0.50 9.33 -6.54
N PHE A 55 0.61 10.05 -6.65
CA PHE A 55 1.13 10.95 -5.63
C PHE A 55 0.66 12.40 -5.87
N ALA A 56 0.68 13.21 -4.81
CA ALA A 56 0.58 14.65 -4.94
C ALA A 56 1.78 15.18 -5.76
N GLU A 57 1.64 16.37 -6.36
CA GLU A 57 2.66 16.91 -7.27
C GLU A 57 4.04 17.06 -6.60
N ASP A 58 4.06 17.46 -5.33
CA ASP A 58 5.23 17.57 -4.48
C ASP A 58 5.37 16.43 -3.46
N GLY A 59 4.57 15.39 -3.63
CA GLY A 59 4.55 14.22 -2.77
C GLY A 59 5.92 13.56 -2.63
N THR A 60 6.10 12.81 -1.55
CA THR A 60 7.38 12.16 -1.23
C THR A 60 7.25 10.64 -1.17
N PHE A 61 8.33 9.95 -1.52
CA PHE A 61 8.42 8.51 -1.38
C PHE A 61 9.82 8.06 -0.93
N VAL A 62 9.87 7.09 -0.03
CA VAL A 62 11.12 6.38 0.32
C VAL A 62 11.00 4.92 -0.10
N THR A 63 11.94 4.46 -0.91
CA THR A 63 12.01 3.07 -1.39
C THR A 63 12.41 2.11 -0.28
N PRO A 64 12.25 0.78 -0.46
CA PRO A 64 12.77 -0.21 0.48
C PRO A 64 14.29 -0.16 0.67
N GLN A 65 15.04 0.40 -0.27
CA GLN A 65 16.49 0.60 -0.22
C GLN A 65 16.88 1.86 0.56
N GLY A 66 15.92 2.75 0.85
CA GLY A 66 16.13 3.99 1.57
C GLY A 66 16.30 5.22 0.67
N ASP A 67 16.15 5.07 -0.66
CA ASP A 67 16.23 6.20 -1.58
C ASP A 67 15.03 7.12 -1.40
N PHE A 68 15.30 8.43 -1.30
CA PHE A 68 14.27 9.45 -1.13
C PHE A 68 13.99 10.15 -2.46
N MET A 69 12.72 10.23 -2.78
CA MET A 69 12.21 10.95 -3.95
C MET A 69 11.19 12.01 -3.54
N GLN A 70 11.20 13.13 -4.25
CA GLN A 70 10.20 14.19 -4.11
C GLN A 70 9.75 14.65 -5.48
N GLY A 71 8.43 14.71 -5.68
CA GLY A 71 7.77 15.15 -6.88
C GLY A 71 7.82 14.15 -8.02
N HIS A 72 6.93 14.34 -8.99
CA HIS A 72 6.69 13.38 -10.07
C HIS A 72 7.93 13.09 -10.93
N VAL A 73 8.76 14.11 -11.24
CA VAL A 73 9.95 13.92 -12.09
C VAL A 73 10.94 12.93 -11.49
N ALA A 74 11.21 13.04 -10.18
CA ALA A 74 12.10 12.13 -9.49
C ALA A 74 11.49 10.72 -9.42
N MET A 75 10.20 10.62 -9.13
CA MET A 75 9.47 9.35 -9.05
C MET A 75 9.40 8.64 -10.39
N VAL A 76 9.13 9.34 -11.50
CA VAL A 76 9.09 8.74 -12.85
C VAL A 76 10.44 8.14 -13.22
N LYS A 77 11.54 8.83 -12.91
CA LYS A 77 12.89 8.32 -13.16
C LYS A 77 13.17 7.02 -12.42
N ASP A 78 12.86 6.99 -11.13
CA ASP A 78 13.14 5.84 -10.27
C ASP A 78 12.21 4.67 -10.56
N PHE A 79 10.91 4.91 -10.68
CA PHE A 79 9.92 3.90 -11.05
C PHE A 79 10.18 3.32 -12.45
N GLY A 80 10.77 4.12 -13.36
CA GLY A 80 11.23 3.64 -14.66
C GLY A 80 12.38 2.65 -14.56
N ALA A 81 13.31 2.86 -13.62
CA ALA A 81 14.38 1.92 -13.34
C ALA A 81 13.83 0.63 -12.70
N GLU A 82 12.95 0.73 -11.71
CA GLU A 82 12.28 -0.43 -11.09
C GLU A 82 11.47 -1.26 -12.11
N ALA A 83 10.90 -0.64 -13.13
CA ALA A 83 10.10 -1.32 -14.15
C ALA A 83 10.90 -2.38 -14.92
N GLN A 84 12.24 -2.31 -14.94
CA GLN A 84 13.10 -3.31 -15.54
C GLN A 84 13.04 -4.67 -14.83
N ALA A 85 12.63 -4.68 -13.55
CA ALA A 85 12.48 -5.90 -12.77
C ALA A 85 11.22 -6.70 -13.14
N VAL A 86 10.27 -6.12 -13.89
CA VAL A 86 9.02 -6.75 -14.30
C VAL A 86 9.23 -7.64 -15.52
N ASN A 87 8.83 -8.91 -15.42
CA ASN A 87 8.79 -9.89 -16.49
C ASN A 87 7.37 -10.47 -16.65
N ASP A 88 7.14 -11.36 -17.62
CA ASP A 88 5.81 -11.90 -17.95
C ASP A 88 5.18 -12.72 -16.79
N SER A 89 5.98 -13.21 -15.85
CA SER A 89 5.51 -13.97 -14.69
C SER A 89 5.40 -13.14 -13.41
N THR A 90 5.81 -11.85 -13.45
CA THR A 90 5.76 -10.97 -12.29
C THR A 90 4.33 -10.71 -11.86
N GLN A 91 4.08 -10.78 -10.56
CA GLN A 91 2.80 -10.42 -9.94
C GLN A 91 3.05 -9.43 -8.81
N ALA A 92 2.10 -8.53 -8.59
CA ALA A 92 2.12 -7.55 -7.53
C ALA A 92 0.71 -7.37 -6.99
N ALA A 93 0.55 -7.45 -5.67
CA ALA A 93 -0.75 -7.24 -5.04
C ALA A 93 -0.59 -6.65 -3.63
N PHE A 94 -1.49 -5.74 -3.30
CA PHE A 94 -1.64 -5.24 -1.95
C PHE A 94 -2.64 -6.09 -1.15
N SER A 95 -2.35 -6.22 0.15
CA SER A 95 -3.19 -6.92 1.12
C SER A 95 -3.05 -6.28 2.50
N ASN A 96 -3.81 -6.79 3.49
CA ASN A 96 -3.70 -6.40 4.89
C ASN A 96 -3.83 -4.89 5.15
N TYR A 97 -4.66 -4.22 4.37
CA TYR A 97 -4.91 -2.80 4.55
C TYR A 97 -5.45 -2.47 5.93
N ARG A 98 -4.79 -1.50 6.59
CA ARG A 98 -5.27 -0.83 7.81
C ARG A 98 -5.37 0.65 7.49
N ILE A 99 -6.59 1.16 7.35
CA ILE A 99 -6.87 2.54 7.01
C ILE A 99 -7.42 3.24 8.25
N ARG A 100 -6.83 4.37 8.61
CA ARG A 100 -7.30 5.19 9.73
C ARG A 100 -7.41 6.64 9.29
N PHE A 101 -8.62 7.16 9.28
CA PHE A 101 -8.86 8.58 9.04
C PHE A 101 -8.36 9.42 10.22
N VAL A 102 -7.43 10.34 9.95
CA VAL A 102 -6.93 11.32 10.93
C VAL A 102 -7.81 12.56 10.90
N LYS A 103 -8.29 12.90 9.70
CA LYS A 103 -9.29 13.92 9.40
C LYS A 103 -10.20 13.38 8.31
N ARG A 104 -11.27 14.13 7.98
CA ARG A 104 -12.20 13.76 6.90
C ARG A 104 -11.51 13.58 5.54
N ASP A 105 -10.46 14.36 5.32
CA ASP A 105 -9.68 14.49 4.09
C ASP A 105 -8.25 13.95 4.19
N VAL A 106 -7.89 13.31 5.32
CA VAL A 106 -6.55 12.74 5.56
C VAL A 106 -6.67 11.36 6.19
N ALA A 107 -6.03 10.38 5.59
CA ALA A 107 -5.91 9.03 6.12
C ALA A 107 -4.45 8.57 6.17
N VAL A 108 -4.12 7.77 7.18
CA VAL A 108 -2.88 7.00 7.24
C VAL A 108 -3.20 5.53 6.93
N VAL A 109 -2.34 4.90 6.17
CA VAL A 109 -2.55 3.57 5.64
C VAL A 109 -1.30 2.72 5.84
N ASP A 110 -1.49 1.54 6.42
CA ASP A 110 -0.53 0.46 6.39
C ASP A 110 -1.06 -0.64 5.47
N ALA A 111 -0.21 -1.22 4.64
CA ALA A 111 -0.56 -2.33 3.78
C ALA A 111 0.67 -3.20 3.51
N LEU A 112 0.44 -4.43 3.07
CA LEU A 112 1.49 -5.34 2.61
C LEU A 112 1.42 -5.45 1.09
N LEU A 113 2.46 -4.97 0.39
CA LEU A 113 2.67 -5.26 -1.02
C LEU A 113 3.49 -6.55 -1.13
N THR A 114 2.95 -7.54 -1.84
CA THR A 114 3.71 -8.75 -2.15
C THR A 114 4.01 -8.78 -3.65
N LEU A 115 5.30 -8.86 -3.97
CA LEU A 115 5.78 -9.04 -5.33
C LEU A 115 6.20 -10.50 -5.51
N HIS A 116 5.85 -11.09 -6.65
CA HIS A 116 6.26 -12.45 -7.02
C HIS A 116 7.03 -12.43 -8.34
N ASN A 117 8.01 -13.34 -8.45
CA ASN A 117 8.78 -13.59 -9.66
C ASN A 117 9.42 -12.34 -10.28
N VAL A 118 10.03 -11.51 -9.43
CA VAL A 118 10.70 -10.28 -9.85
C VAL A 118 12.11 -10.62 -10.36
N THR A 119 12.54 -9.99 -11.44
CA THR A 119 13.92 -10.13 -11.95
C THR A 119 14.87 -9.30 -11.09
N GLY A 120 15.83 -9.95 -10.47
CA GLY A 120 16.91 -9.29 -9.72
C GLY A 120 17.94 -8.59 -10.63
N PRO A 121 18.84 -7.78 -10.05
CA PRO A 121 19.87 -7.05 -10.82
C PRO A 121 20.84 -7.96 -11.59
N ASP A 122 21.02 -9.17 -11.13
CA ASP A 122 21.88 -10.21 -11.77
C ASP A 122 21.10 -11.10 -12.76
N GLY A 123 19.83 -10.79 -13.03
CA GLY A 123 18.95 -11.56 -13.91
C GLY A 123 18.29 -12.78 -13.24
N THR A 124 18.58 -13.07 -11.97
CA THR A 124 17.92 -14.16 -11.25
C THR A 124 16.47 -13.82 -10.93
N ILE A 125 15.62 -14.84 -10.82
CA ILE A 125 14.22 -14.64 -10.42
C ILE A 125 14.11 -14.71 -8.91
N ILE A 126 13.64 -13.63 -8.30
CA ILE A 126 13.32 -13.57 -6.87
C ILE A 126 11.86 -13.99 -6.70
N PRO A 127 11.58 -15.14 -6.07
CA PRO A 127 10.24 -15.72 -6.07
C PRO A 127 9.21 -14.90 -5.29
N VAL A 128 9.61 -14.29 -4.16
CA VAL A 128 8.71 -13.48 -3.30
C VAL A 128 9.47 -12.35 -2.65
N ILE A 129 8.94 -11.14 -2.72
CA ILE A 129 9.43 -9.96 -1.99
C ILE A 129 8.23 -9.35 -1.25
N PRO A 130 8.11 -9.55 0.07
CA PRO A 130 7.13 -8.85 0.88
C PRO A 130 7.66 -7.46 1.27
N VAL A 131 6.83 -6.43 1.08
CA VAL A 131 7.14 -5.04 1.35
C VAL A 131 6.05 -4.43 2.22
N ASN A 132 6.38 -4.01 3.43
CA ASN A 132 5.50 -3.16 4.21
C ASN A 132 5.44 -1.78 3.57
N PHE A 133 4.25 -1.32 3.28
CA PHE A 133 3.99 -0.06 2.61
C PHE A 133 3.12 0.81 3.52
N PHE A 134 3.67 1.91 3.96
CA PHE A 134 2.95 2.94 4.69
C PHE A 134 2.71 4.13 3.75
N TYR A 135 1.54 4.75 3.81
CA TYR A 135 1.33 6.02 3.12
C TYR A 135 0.30 6.91 3.81
N VAL A 136 0.47 8.21 3.61
CA VAL A 136 -0.50 9.25 3.97
C VAL A 136 -1.28 9.58 2.71
N ALA A 137 -2.58 9.31 2.72
CA ALA A 137 -3.50 9.70 1.66
C ALA A 137 -4.21 11.01 2.03
N VAL A 138 -4.27 11.94 1.08
CA VAL A 138 -4.93 13.24 1.23
C VAL A 138 -5.92 13.44 0.09
N HIS A 139 -7.09 14.01 0.40
CA HIS A 139 -8.12 14.31 -0.57
C HIS A 139 -7.88 15.68 -1.22
N HIS A 140 -7.41 15.67 -2.47
CA HIS A 140 -7.17 16.86 -3.27
C HIS A 140 -8.33 17.08 -4.26
N GLY A 141 -9.13 18.12 -4.03
CA GLY A 141 -10.29 18.40 -4.88
C GLY A 141 -11.32 17.27 -4.85
N ASN A 142 -11.33 16.41 -5.86
CA ASN A 142 -12.26 15.29 -6.02
C ASN A 142 -11.60 13.89 -6.02
N GLN A 143 -10.31 13.82 -5.71
CA GLN A 143 -9.54 12.58 -5.73
C GLN A 143 -8.65 12.43 -4.51
N TRP A 144 -8.37 11.18 -4.12
CA TRP A 144 -7.35 10.86 -3.13
C TRP A 144 -5.99 10.71 -3.82
N LEU A 145 -4.94 11.26 -3.22
CA LEU A 145 -3.54 11.13 -3.68
C LEU A 145 -2.66 10.72 -2.50
N ILE A 146 -1.53 10.12 -2.79
CA ILE A 146 -0.49 9.82 -1.81
C ILE A 146 0.36 11.08 -1.60
N GLU A 147 0.35 11.63 -0.39
CA GLU A 147 1.17 12.78 0.01
C GLU A 147 2.57 12.34 0.41
N ASP A 148 2.66 11.24 1.16
CA ASP A 148 3.90 10.67 1.62
C ASP A 148 3.80 9.14 1.63
N GLY A 149 4.78 8.46 1.06
CA GLY A 149 4.89 7.01 1.02
C GLY A 149 6.21 6.53 1.61
N ARG A 150 6.17 5.41 2.34
CA ARG A 150 7.35 4.74 2.90
C ARG A 150 7.23 3.25 2.66
N ALA A 151 8.24 2.69 2.05
CA ALA A 151 8.30 1.25 1.83
C ALA A 151 9.54 0.67 2.52
N HIS A 152 9.42 -0.54 3.06
CA HIS A 152 10.55 -1.27 3.60
C HIS A 152 10.30 -2.77 3.48
N PHE A 153 11.35 -3.55 3.29
CA PHE A 153 11.22 -4.99 3.21
C PHE A 153 10.62 -5.55 4.50
N ALA A 154 9.57 -6.36 4.37
CA ALA A 154 9.04 -7.10 5.50
C ALA A 154 9.96 -8.28 5.82
N PRO A 155 10.04 -8.72 7.10
CA PRO A 155 10.74 -9.94 7.44
C PRO A 155 10.16 -11.10 6.62
N ALA A 156 11.04 -11.97 6.11
CA ALA A 156 10.60 -13.20 5.46
C ALA A 156 9.79 -14.04 6.47
N PRO A 157 8.69 -14.70 6.05
CA PRO A 157 7.93 -15.56 6.94
C PRO A 157 8.86 -16.63 7.55
N ALA A 158 8.75 -16.86 8.86
CA ALA A 158 9.64 -17.72 9.64
C ALA A 158 9.79 -19.14 9.09
N ASN A 159 8.90 -19.58 8.20
CA ASN A 159 8.93 -20.91 7.56
C ASN A 159 9.89 -21.01 6.36
N SER A 160 10.58 -19.96 5.96
CA SER A 160 11.58 -19.98 4.88
C SER A 160 13.01 -20.30 5.38
N MET A 161 13.22 -20.43 6.69
CA MET A 161 14.46 -20.97 7.23
C MET A 161 14.44 -22.49 7.14
N THR A 162 14.67 -23.01 5.94
CA THR A 162 15.01 -24.42 5.76
C THR A 162 16.26 -24.68 6.56
N SER A 163 16.14 -25.58 7.55
CA SER A 163 17.18 -26.15 8.37
C SER A 163 18.49 -26.36 7.59
N HIS A 164 19.45 -25.47 7.76
CA HIS A 164 20.84 -25.81 7.49
C HIS A 164 21.24 -26.81 8.54
N ASN A 165 21.34 -28.05 8.09
CA ASN A 165 21.77 -29.23 8.80
C ASN A 165 23.07 -28.90 9.55
N MET A 166 22.99 -28.73 10.88
CA MET A 166 24.15 -28.76 11.74
C MET A 166 24.65 -30.21 11.77
N THR A 167 25.53 -30.55 10.84
CA THR A 167 26.33 -31.77 10.93
C THR A 167 27.28 -31.61 12.12
N SER A 168 26.88 -32.17 13.24
CA SER A 168 27.72 -32.31 14.42
C SER A 168 28.92 -33.22 14.05
N HIS A 169 30.07 -32.62 13.89
CA HIS A 169 31.32 -33.38 13.91
C HIS A 169 31.54 -33.89 15.33
N SER A 170 31.24 -35.15 15.53
CA SER A 170 31.69 -35.88 16.73
C SER A 170 33.23 -36.02 16.67
N MET A 171 33.93 -35.28 17.50
CA MET A 171 35.34 -35.53 17.76
C MET A 171 35.49 -36.86 18.53
N THR A 172 35.92 -37.90 17.84
CA THR A 172 36.36 -39.14 18.46
C THR A 172 37.76 -38.88 19.02
N SER A 173 37.85 -38.81 20.32
CA SER A 173 39.14 -38.84 21.05
C SER A 173 39.70 -40.26 20.97
N HIS A 174 40.87 -40.43 20.34
CA HIS A 174 41.69 -41.64 20.52
C HIS A 174 42.76 -41.36 21.57
N ASN A 175 42.78 -42.26 22.46
CA ASN A 175 43.71 -42.46 23.61
C ASN A 175 45.14 -42.79 23.14
#